data_cce9c60c218d82cb0033afee8faafd44
#
_entry.id   cce9c60c218d82cb0033afee8faafd44
#
_cell.length_a   1.000
_cell.length_b   1.000
_cell.length_c   1.000
_cell.angle_alpha   90.00
_cell.angle_beta   90.00
_cell.angle_gamma   90.00
#
_symmetry.space_group_name_H-M   'P 1'
#
loop_
_entity.id
_entity.type
_entity.pdbx_description
1 polymer ?
#
loop_
_entity_poly.entity_id
_entity_poly.type
_entity_poly.pdbx_seq_one_letter_code
_entity_poly.pdbx_strand_id
1 'polypeptide(L)'
;MANLEITSREKEGVKILDLSGKLAVGGASDLREKVSAETAAGSLQQLLNLKDVEYIDSTGLGTMVICHMAVQKAGGTLKLVNLNRRNLELVLLTKLSTVFQIFNDEQEAINSFFPDREIKHFDILSFVQQQKEGG
;
A
#
# COMPACT_ATOMS: atom_id res chain seq x y z
N MET A 1 6.82 18.25 13.43
CA MET A 1 5.69 17.28 13.49
C MET A 1 5.72 16.37 12.29
N ALA A 2 5.56 15.10 12.53
CA ALA A 2 5.46 14.13 11.44
C ALA A 2 4.14 14.32 10.71
N ASN A 3 4.18 14.41 9.38
CA ASN A 3 2.98 14.47 8.55
C ASN A 3 2.35 13.10 8.36
N LEU A 4 3.10 12.06 8.71
CA LEU A 4 2.68 10.67 8.54
C LEU A 4 3.01 9.89 9.81
N GLU A 5 2.02 9.17 10.30
CA GLU A 5 2.22 8.24 11.41
C GLU A 5 2.16 6.81 10.86
N ILE A 6 3.07 5.97 11.32
CA ILE A 6 3.15 4.57 10.89
C ILE A 6 3.18 3.68 12.11
N THR A 7 2.22 2.77 12.19
CA THR A 7 2.23 1.71 13.21
C THR A 7 2.30 0.37 12.50
N SER A 8 2.89 -0.62 13.14
CA SER A 8 3.03 -1.94 12.53
C SER A 8 2.34 -3.00 13.39
N ARG A 9 1.78 -3.99 12.71
CA ARG A 9 1.19 -5.17 13.32
C ARG A 9 1.42 -6.35 12.40
N GLU A 10 1.28 -7.54 12.92
CA GLU A 10 1.46 -8.73 12.10
C GLU A 10 0.19 -9.58 12.16
N LYS A 11 -0.22 -10.09 11.01
CA LYS A 11 -1.38 -10.95 10.91
C LYS A 11 -1.09 -12.05 9.91
N GLU A 12 -1.17 -13.29 10.36
CA GLU A 12 -0.95 -14.49 9.54
C GLU A 12 0.40 -14.48 8.81
N GLY A 13 1.41 -13.90 9.45
CA GLY A 13 2.76 -13.84 8.87
C GLY A 13 3.00 -12.66 7.94
N VAL A 14 1.98 -11.82 7.72
CA VAL A 14 2.10 -10.61 6.91
C VAL A 14 2.28 -9.42 7.83
N LYS A 15 3.32 -8.63 7.58
CA LYS A 15 3.56 -7.39 8.31
C LYS A 15 2.70 -6.30 7.72
N ILE A 16 1.80 -5.74 8.52
CA ILE A 16 0.89 -4.68 8.09
C ILE A 16 1.38 -3.36 8.64
N LEU A 17 1.59 -2.39 7.77
CA LEU A 17 1.94 -1.04 8.16
C LEU A 17 0.71 -0.16 7.99
N ASP A 18 0.17 0.30 9.12
CA ASP A 18 -0.99 1.20 9.13
C ASP A 18 -0.47 2.64 9.07
N LEU A 19 -0.75 3.30 7.96
CA LEU A 19 -0.31 4.66 7.71
C LEU A 19 -1.47 5.62 7.98
N SER A 20 -1.16 6.77 8.58
CA SER A 20 -2.17 7.80 8.86
C SER A 20 -1.58 9.18 8.58
N GLY A 21 -2.32 9.99 7.85
CA GLY A 21 -1.92 11.37 7.55
C GLY A 21 -1.64 11.61 6.07
N LYS A 22 -0.51 12.25 5.79
CA LYS A 22 -0.14 12.65 4.44
C LYS A 22 1.16 11.98 4.01
N LEU A 23 1.10 11.26 2.91
CA LEU A 23 2.28 10.62 2.33
C LEU A 23 2.86 11.58 1.28
N ALA A 24 3.66 12.51 1.76
CA ALA A 24 4.24 13.58 0.99
C ALA A 24 5.69 13.80 1.46
N VAL A 25 6.30 14.92 1.07
CA VAL A 25 7.71 15.20 1.35
C VAL A 25 8.11 14.91 2.80
N GLY A 26 7.31 15.38 3.77
CA GLY A 26 7.66 15.22 5.18
C GLY A 26 7.52 13.81 5.72
N GLY A 27 6.63 13.00 5.14
CA GLY A 27 6.36 11.63 5.63
C GLY A 27 7.01 10.54 4.81
N ALA A 28 7.46 10.86 3.61
CA ALA A 28 7.98 9.86 2.67
C ALA A 28 9.23 9.15 3.23
N SER A 29 10.14 9.90 3.84
CA SER A 29 11.34 9.30 4.43
C SER A 29 11.02 8.37 5.59
N ASP A 30 10.00 8.68 6.36
CA ASP A 30 9.56 7.83 7.49
C ASP A 30 9.06 6.49 6.96
N LEU A 31 8.29 6.51 5.88
CA LEU A 31 7.82 5.27 5.26
C LEU A 31 8.99 4.44 4.76
N ARG A 32 9.93 5.08 4.08
CA ARG A 32 11.10 4.41 3.53
C ARG A 32 11.93 3.75 4.62
N GLU A 33 12.16 4.46 5.72
CA GLU A 33 12.89 3.92 6.87
C GLU A 33 12.17 2.73 7.50
N LYS A 34 10.85 2.83 7.66
CA LYS A 34 10.07 1.77 8.28
C LYS A 34 10.06 0.50 7.42
N VAL A 35 9.82 0.65 6.13
CA VAL A 35 9.82 -0.50 5.20
C VAL A 35 11.21 -1.14 5.18
N SER A 36 12.26 -0.33 5.14
CA SER A 36 13.64 -0.82 5.16
C SER A 36 13.94 -1.60 6.44
N ALA A 37 13.55 -1.07 7.59
CA ALA A 37 13.77 -1.73 8.87
C ALA A 37 13.03 -3.06 8.96
N GLU A 38 11.79 -3.12 8.50
CA GLU A 38 11.01 -4.36 8.52
C GLU A 38 11.59 -5.39 7.55
N THR A 39 12.07 -4.94 6.39
CA THR A 39 12.72 -5.82 5.42
C THR A 39 14.00 -6.41 6.01
N ALA A 40 14.81 -5.57 6.65
CA ALA A 40 16.06 -6.01 7.29
C ALA A 40 15.78 -6.98 8.45
N ALA A 41 14.64 -6.85 9.12
CA ALA A 41 14.25 -7.75 10.19
C ALA A 41 13.66 -9.08 9.68
N GLY A 42 13.56 -9.25 8.37
CA GLY A 42 13.07 -10.48 7.77
C GLY A 42 11.59 -10.49 7.44
N SER A 43 10.90 -9.36 7.59
CA SER A 43 9.47 -9.23 7.23
C SER A 43 9.35 -8.99 5.74
N LEU A 44 9.39 -10.07 4.96
CA LEU A 44 9.43 -9.98 3.51
C LEU A 44 8.06 -9.83 2.86
N GLN A 45 6.98 -10.11 3.60
CA GLN A 45 5.62 -9.93 3.11
C GLN A 45 5.02 -8.74 3.84
N GLN A 46 4.87 -7.63 3.13
CA GLN A 46 4.44 -6.37 3.71
C GLN A 46 3.19 -5.84 3.02
N LEU A 47 2.28 -5.30 3.80
CA LEU A 47 1.03 -4.73 3.34
C LEU A 47 0.90 -3.32 3.88
N LEU A 48 0.82 -2.33 2.99
CA LEU A 48 0.58 -0.95 3.38
C LEU A 48 -0.92 -0.70 3.45
N ASN A 49 -1.42 -0.41 4.64
CA ASN A 49 -2.81 -0.03 4.83
C ASN A 49 -2.92 1.49 4.73
N LEU A 50 -3.57 1.95 3.68
CA LEU A 50 -3.66 3.35 3.32
C LEU A 50 -5.03 3.97 3.63
N LYS A 51 -5.81 3.28 4.44
CA LYS A 51 -7.17 3.72 4.79
C LYS A 51 -7.20 5.14 5.36
N ASP A 52 -6.25 5.47 6.22
CA ASP A 52 -6.19 6.76 6.90
C ASP A 52 -5.19 7.73 6.27
N VAL A 53 -4.72 7.43 5.06
CA VAL A 53 -3.89 8.34 4.28
C VAL A 53 -4.81 9.23 3.45
N GLU A 54 -4.88 10.52 3.83
CA GLU A 54 -5.73 11.49 3.15
C GLU A 54 -5.23 11.80 1.75
N TYR A 55 -3.91 11.85 1.60
CA TYR A 55 -3.28 12.49 0.46
C TYR A 55 -1.92 11.86 0.18
N ILE A 56 -1.67 11.58 -1.10
CA ILE A 56 -0.37 11.12 -1.60
C ILE A 56 0.03 12.08 -2.72
N ASP A 57 1.22 12.65 -2.62
CA ASP A 57 1.76 13.48 -3.71
C ASP A 57 2.76 12.68 -4.54
N SER A 58 3.40 13.34 -5.52
CA SER A 58 4.37 12.68 -6.40
C SER A 58 5.58 12.13 -5.63
N THR A 59 6.00 12.81 -4.56
CA THR A 59 7.10 12.34 -3.72
C THR A 59 6.70 11.08 -2.96
N GLY A 60 5.51 11.08 -2.37
CA GLY A 60 4.98 9.90 -1.68
C GLY A 60 4.82 8.72 -2.61
N LEU A 61 4.29 8.98 -3.80
CA LEU A 61 4.09 7.95 -4.81
C LEU A 61 5.43 7.33 -5.25
N GLY A 62 6.42 8.18 -5.51
CA GLY A 62 7.76 7.73 -5.85
C GLY A 62 8.39 6.91 -4.74
N THR A 63 8.19 7.32 -3.49
CA THR A 63 8.70 6.58 -2.33
C THR A 63 8.05 5.20 -2.24
N MET A 64 6.75 5.10 -2.50
CA MET A 64 6.07 3.79 -2.52
C MET A 64 6.68 2.87 -3.57
N VAL A 65 7.01 3.40 -4.74
CA VAL A 65 7.67 2.61 -5.79
C VAL A 65 9.06 2.15 -5.32
N ILE A 66 9.83 3.04 -4.71
CA ILE A 66 11.15 2.69 -4.17
C ILE A 66 11.03 1.57 -3.12
N CYS A 67 10.05 1.68 -2.22
CA CYS A 67 9.80 0.65 -1.20
C CYS A 67 9.44 -0.69 -1.84
N HIS A 68 8.57 -0.66 -2.84
CA HIS A 68 8.16 -1.87 -3.56
C HIS A 68 9.37 -2.56 -4.18
N MET A 69 10.21 -1.80 -4.87
CA MET A 69 11.40 -2.33 -5.52
C MET A 69 12.40 -2.89 -4.51
N ALA A 70 12.59 -2.22 -3.38
CA ALA A 70 13.50 -2.65 -2.34
C ALA A 70 13.07 -3.98 -1.70
N VAL A 71 11.78 -4.10 -1.40
CA VAL A 71 11.22 -5.34 -0.84
C VAL A 71 11.33 -6.48 -1.85
N GLN A 72 11.01 -6.20 -3.11
CA GLN A 72 11.10 -7.18 -4.18
C GLN A 72 12.54 -7.67 -4.37
N LYS A 73 13.50 -6.76 -4.33
CA LYS A 73 14.92 -7.10 -4.45
C LYS A 73 15.38 -8.00 -3.30
N ALA A 74 14.81 -7.84 -2.13
CA ALA A 74 15.11 -8.66 -0.96
C ALA A 74 14.40 -10.03 -1.01
N GLY A 75 13.63 -10.31 -2.04
CA GLY A 75 12.90 -11.55 -2.19
C GLY A 75 11.49 -11.52 -1.61
N GLY A 76 11.00 -10.35 -1.25
CA GLY A 76 9.68 -10.18 -0.64
C GLY A 76 8.67 -9.55 -1.58
N THR A 77 7.53 -9.19 -1.02
CA THR A 77 6.41 -8.58 -1.75
C THR A 77 5.77 -7.51 -0.89
N LEU A 78 5.49 -6.37 -1.52
CA LEU A 78 4.77 -5.26 -0.87
C LEU A 78 3.50 -4.99 -1.67
N LYS A 79 2.37 -4.97 -0.97
CA LYS A 79 1.05 -4.75 -1.57
C LYS A 79 0.35 -3.60 -0.87
N LEU A 80 -0.71 -3.09 -1.47
CA LEU A 80 -1.47 -1.95 -0.97
C LEU A 80 -2.92 -2.34 -0.70
N VAL A 81 -3.50 -1.75 0.36
CA VAL A 81 -4.91 -1.96 0.67
C VAL A 81 -5.55 -0.65 1.14
N ASN A 82 -6.82 -0.49 0.82
CA ASN A 82 -7.68 0.59 1.31
C ASN A 82 -7.27 1.99 0.86
N LEU A 83 -6.83 2.14 -0.38
CA LEU A 83 -6.66 3.47 -0.98
C LEU A 83 -8.02 4.17 -1.05
N ASN A 84 -8.08 5.44 -0.67
CA ASN A 84 -9.28 6.20 -0.89
C ASN A 84 -9.43 6.50 -2.40
N ARG A 85 -10.61 7.00 -2.80
CA ARG A 85 -10.90 7.25 -4.22
C ARG A 85 -9.86 8.15 -4.88
N ARG A 86 -9.50 9.25 -4.23
CA ARG A 86 -8.54 10.21 -4.77
C ARG A 86 -7.18 9.57 -5.01
N ASN A 87 -6.68 8.84 -4.03
CA ASN A 87 -5.37 8.20 -4.13
C ASN A 87 -5.40 7.05 -5.14
N LEU A 88 -6.51 6.35 -5.22
CA LEU A 88 -6.69 5.28 -6.21
C LEU A 88 -6.70 5.84 -7.64
N GLU A 89 -7.38 6.96 -7.86
CA GLU A 89 -7.37 7.63 -9.15
C GLU A 89 -5.97 8.07 -9.55
N LEU A 90 -5.19 8.58 -8.58
CA LEU A 90 -3.81 8.97 -8.82
C LEU A 90 -2.97 7.77 -9.29
N VAL A 91 -3.12 6.64 -8.62
CA VAL A 91 -2.41 5.41 -9.00
C VAL A 91 -2.81 4.96 -10.42
N LEU A 92 -4.10 5.07 -10.75
CA LEU A 92 -4.57 4.73 -12.11
C LEU A 92 -4.01 5.68 -13.17
N LEU A 93 -4.04 6.98 -12.91
CA LEU A 93 -3.55 7.99 -13.85
C LEU A 93 -2.05 7.87 -14.13
N THR A 94 -1.29 7.47 -13.13
CA THR A 94 0.15 7.27 -13.26
C THR A 94 0.50 5.86 -13.76
N LYS A 95 -0.50 5.02 -13.98
CA LYS A 95 -0.36 3.62 -14.41
C LYS A 95 0.40 2.74 -13.41
N LEU A 96 0.52 3.19 -12.17
CA LEU A 96 1.17 2.41 -11.12
C LEU A 96 0.31 1.24 -10.63
N SER A 97 -0.95 1.17 -11.05
CA SER A 97 -1.78 -0.02 -10.84
C SER A 97 -1.22 -1.26 -11.57
N THR A 98 -0.31 -1.07 -12.52
CA THR A 98 0.40 -2.19 -13.16
C THR A 98 1.59 -2.66 -12.34
N VAL A 99 2.06 -1.83 -11.40
CA VAL A 99 3.20 -2.13 -10.53
C VAL A 99 2.73 -2.73 -9.21
N PHE A 100 1.73 -2.11 -8.59
CA PHE A 100 1.23 -2.52 -7.28
C PHE A 100 0.02 -3.42 -7.40
N GLN A 101 -0.04 -4.45 -6.57
CA GLN A 101 -1.26 -5.20 -6.34
C GLN A 101 -2.05 -4.45 -5.27
N ILE A 102 -3.28 -4.07 -5.59
CA ILE A 102 -4.11 -3.20 -4.77
C ILE A 102 -5.40 -3.92 -4.39
N PHE A 103 -5.77 -3.83 -3.13
CA PHE A 103 -6.96 -4.47 -2.58
C PHE A 103 -7.81 -3.45 -1.84
N ASN A 104 -9.10 -3.72 -1.72
CA ASN A 104 -10.02 -2.90 -0.93
C ASN A 104 -10.51 -3.61 0.32
N ASP A 105 -9.94 -4.78 0.62
CA ASP A 105 -10.26 -5.58 1.80
C ASP A 105 -8.97 -6.18 2.36
N GLU A 106 -8.74 -5.97 3.65
CA GLU A 106 -7.51 -6.41 4.29
C GLU A 106 -7.32 -7.92 4.24
N GLN A 107 -8.38 -8.69 4.52
CA GLN A 107 -8.27 -10.14 4.53
C GLN A 107 -7.97 -10.69 3.14
N GLU A 108 -8.58 -10.11 2.10
CA GLU A 108 -8.29 -10.49 0.72
C GLU A 108 -6.84 -10.17 0.37
N ALA A 109 -6.34 -9.03 0.83
CA ALA A 109 -4.93 -8.66 0.62
C ALA A 109 -4.01 -9.66 1.31
N ILE A 110 -4.32 -10.05 2.54
CA ILE A 110 -3.53 -11.05 3.27
C ILE A 110 -3.56 -12.38 2.52
N ASN A 111 -4.75 -12.82 2.10
CA ASN A 111 -4.90 -14.09 1.38
C ASN A 111 -4.06 -14.13 0.11
N SER A 112 -3.88 -12.98 -0.54
CA SER A 112 -3.12 -12.90 -1.79
C SER A 112 -1.63 -13.23 -1.64
N PHE A 113 -1.10 -13.23 -0.41
CA PHE A 113 0.28 -13.62 -0.14
C PHE A 113 0.44 -15.14 -0.07
N PHE A 114 -0.65 -15.90 -0.06
CA PHE A 114 -0.63 -17.36 0.09
C PHE A 114 -1.17 -18.01 -1.17
N PRO A 115 -0.35 -18.76 -1.92
CA PRO A 115 -0.75 -19.32 -3.22
C PRO A 115 -1.89 -20.32 -3.18
N ASP A 116 -2.12 -20.94 -2.02
CA ASP A 116 -3.17 -21.95 -1.86
C ASP A 116 -4.53 -21.37 -1.49
N ARG A 117 -4.60 -20.05 -1.30
CA ARG A 117 -5.86 -19.39 -0.93
C ARG A 117 -6.56 -18.82 -2.13
N GLU A 118 -7.87 -18.93 -2.14
CA GLU A 118 -8.71 -18.32 -3.17
C GLU A 118 -8.73 -16.80 -2.96
N ILE A 119 -8.54 -16.04 -4.04
CA ILE A 119 -8.48 -14.58 -3.99
C ILE A 119 -9.60 -14.01 -4.84
N LYS A 120 -10.34 -13.06 -4.26
CA LYS A 120 -11.33 -12.29 -4.99
C LYS A 120 -10.65 -11.07 -5.58
N HIS A 121 -10.56 -11.00 -6.90
CA HIS A 121 -9.88 -9.90 -7.57
C HIS A 121 -10.65 -8.59 -7.42
N PHE A 122 -9.91 -7.54 -7.07
CA PHE A 122 -10.47 -6.20 -6.95
C PHE A 122 -10.48 -5.53 -8.33
N ASP A 123 -11.68 -5.15 -8.77
CA ASP A 123 -11.85 -4.41 -10.01
C ASP A 123 -11.77 -2.91 -9.72
N ILE A 124 -10.59 -2.34 -9.91
CA ILE A 124 -10.29 -0.94 -9.62
C ILE A 124 -11.16 0.01 -10.45
N LEU A 125 -11.31 -0.30 -11.73
CA LEU A 125 -12.07 0.57 -12.64
C LEU A 125 -13.54 0.63 -12.28
N SER A 126 -14.14 -0.51 -11.98
CA SER A 126 -15.53 -0.56 -11.53
C SER A 126 -15.72 0.17 -10.22
N PHE A 127 -14.77 0.01 -9.28
CA PHE A 127 -14.84 0.69 -7.98
C PHE A 127 -14.83 2.22 -8.15
N VAL A 128 -13.93 2.74 -8.97
CA VAL A 128 -13.80 4.17 -9.23
C VAL A 128 -15.06 4.71 -9.91
N GLN A 129 -15.59 3.98 -10.91
CA GLN A 129 -16.80 4.37 -11.62
C GLN A 129 -18.00 4.40 -10.68
N GLN A 130 -18.17 3.41 -9.83
CA GLN A 130 -19.25 3.39 -8.84
C GLN A 130 -19.17 4.56 -7.88
N GLN A 131 -17.97 4.93 -7.45
CA GLN A 131 -17.78 6.09 -6.57
C GLN A 131 -18.19 7.38 -7.26
N LYS A 132 -17.90 7.52 -8.55
CA LYS A 132 -18.29 8.70 -9.33
C LYS A 132 -19.79 8.78 -9.56
N GLU A 133 -20.40 7.65 -9.87
CA GLU A 133 -21.84 7.59 -10.14
C GLU A 133 -22.67 7.72 -8.87
N GLY A 134 -22.20 7.18 -7.78
CA GLY A 134 -22.87 7.20 -6.49
C GLY A 134 -22.68 8.51 -5.71
N GLY A 135 -21.77 9.35 -6.19
CA GLY A 135 -21.42 10.60 -5.52
C GLY A 135 -22.26 11.76 -5.92
#